data_8f72b5303722919926778265a2d60d66
#
_entry.id   8f72b5303722919926778265a2d60d66
#
_cell.length_a   1.000
_cell.length_b   1.000
_cell.length_c   1.000
_cell.angle_alpha   90.00
_cell.angle_beta   90.00
_cell.angle_gamma   90.00
#
_symmetry.space_group_name_H-M   'P 1'
#
loop_
_entity.id
_entity.type
_entity.pdbx_description
1 polymer ?
#
loop_
_entity_poly.entity_id
_entity_poly.type
_entity_poly.pdbx_seq_one_letter_code
_entity_poly.pdbx_strand_id
1 'polypeptide(L)'
;MAEEKGTQEGGLLSGILTGGFMGVAAGLLMSKPAAAAPPELKLDYLIELLEKLVVGNVVIIEWLAKINAALGIPGEPGAPGVEVTVLTPWKAREPETIFNQAIRSAGAFFSDRMVNWTEGKRLLLKTESSLDQAVQLQAIGNVDDTRNLATNIGPPVVCPANGNASIGMAWGDWQPYIGIQITAALAPAVGILTVRTVIQE
;
A
#
# COMPACT_ATOMS: atom_id res chain seq x y z
N MET A 1 17.03 -39.12 3.60
CA MET A 1 15.83 -39.13 4.46
C MET A 1 16.12 -38.22 5.63
N ALA A 2 15.62 -37.00 5.58
CA ALA A 2 15.64 -36.04 6.69
C ALA A 2 14.22 -35.46 6.74
N GLU A 3 13.52 -35.74 7.83
CA GLU A 3 12.17 -35.27 8.09
C GLU A 3 12.21 -33.76 8.43
N GLU A 4 11.49 -33.02 7.67
CA GLU A 4 11.22 -31.60 7.86
C GLU A 4 10.11 -31.45 8.94
N LYS A 5 10.49 -31.09 10.16
CA LYS A 5 9.56 -30.67 11.21
C LYS A 5 9.12 -29.22 10.93
N GLY A 6 7.99 -29.08 10.23
CA GLY A 6 7.32 -27.80 10.05
C GLY A 6 6.77 -27.29 11.39
N THR A 7 7.15 -26.09 11.76
CA THR A 7 6.67 -25.35 12.92
C THR A 7 5.20 -24.95 12.75
N GLN A 8 4.34 -25.59 13.52
CA GLN A 8 2.88 -25.43 13.55
C GLN A 8 2.44 -24.43 14.65
N GLU A 9 3.17 -23.32 14.81
CA GLU A 9 2.85 -22.36 15.89
C GLU A 9 1.92 -21.21 15.49
N GLY A 10 1.69 -20.97 14.19
CA GLY A 10 0.80 -19.89 13.71
C GLY A 10 -0.70 -20.21 13.72
N GLY A 11 -1.06 -21.49 13.74
CA GLY A 11 -2.46 -21.93 13.61
C GLY A 11 -3.29 -21.87 14.90
N LEU A 12 -2.65 -21.96 16.05
CA LEU A 12 -3.34 -22.05 17.34
C LEU A 12 -3.95 -20.72 17.80
N LEU A 13 -3.25 -19.61 17.58
CA LEU A 13 -3.74 -18.27 17.95
C LEU A 13 -4.88 -17.81 17.04
N SER A 14 -4.83 -18.12 15.75
CA SER A 14 -5.91 -17.82 14.80
C SER A 14 -7.17 -18.64 15.11
N GLY A 15 -7.03 -19.89 15.50
CA GLY A 15 -8.16 -20.77 15.87
C GLY A 15 -8.86 -20.36 17.16
N ILE A 16 -8.12 -19.83 18.14
CA ILE A 16 -8.70 -19.38 19.42
C ILE A 16 -9.48 -18.08 19.26
N LEU A 17 -8.96 -17.14 18.46
CA LEU A 17 -9.64 -15.85 18.23
C LEU A 17 -10.90 -15.98 17.37
N THR A 18 -10.88 -16.80 16.32
CA THR A 18 -12.05 -17.00 15.44
C THR A 18 -13.03 -18.02 15.99
N GLY A 19 -12.57 -19.12 16.60
CA GLY A 19 -13.42 -20.16 17.16
C GLY A 19 -14.16 -19.72 18.42
N GLY A 20 -13.53 -18.96 19.31
CA GLY A 20 -14.14 -18.43 20.52
C GLY A 20 -15.26 -17.43 20.25
N PHE A 21 -15.07 -16.53 19.31
CA PHE A 21 -16.05 -15.48 18.98
C PHE A 21 -17.26 -16.06 18.21
N MET A 22 -17.03 -16.96 17.25
CA MET A 22 -18.10 -17.65 16.50
C MET A 22 -18.87 -18.65 17.37
N GLY A 23 -18.20 -19.33 18.30
CA GLY A 23 -18.84 -20.28 19.19
C GLY A 23 -19.86 -19.65 20.16
N VAL A 24 -19.53 -18.46 20.69
CA VAL A 24 -20.45 -17.70 21.56
C VAL A 24 -21.61 -17.11 20.75
N ALA A 25 -21.36 -16.58 19.55
CA ALA A 25 -22.43 -16.08 18.70
C ALA A 25 -23.35 -17.17 18.16
N ALA A 26 -22.81 -18.35 17.79
CA ALA A 26 -23.59 -19.47 17.30
C ALA A 26 -24.41 -20.15 18.45
N GLY A 27 -23.85 -20.22 19.64
CA GLY A 27 -24.59 -20.75 20.83
C GLY A 27 -25.74 -19.83 21.22
N LEU A 28 -25.64 -18.54 21.03
CA LEU A 28 -26.70 -17.56 21.29
C LEU A 28 -27.83 -17.59 20.24
N LEU A 29 -27.50 -17.94 18.98
CA LEU A 29 -28.48 -18.01 17.88
C LEU A 29 -29.20 -19.35 17.77
N MET A 30 -28.65 -20.43 18.34
CA MET A 30 -29.19 -21.79 18.27
C MET A 30 -29.98 -22.23 19.52
N SER A 31 -30.12 -21.40 20.57
CA SER A 31 -31.01 -21.66 21.65
C SER A 31 -32.46 -21.62 21.14
N LYS A 32 -33.14 -22.77 21.14
CA LYS A 32 -34.56 -22.92 20.80
C LYS A 32 -35.38 -21.77 21.38
N PRO A 33 -36.26 -21.13 20.60
CA PRO A 33 -37.17 -20.15 21.17
C PRO A 33 -38.07 -20.83 22.22
N ALA A 34 -37.79 -20.55 23.47
CA ALA A 34 -38.77 -20.84 24.53
C ALA A 34 -40.02 -20.02 24.24
N ALA A 35 -41.17 -20.61 24.50
CA ALA A 35 -42.50 -20.03 24.31
C ALA A 35 -42.52 -18.54 24.72
N ALA A 36 -43.15 -17.71 23.90
CA ALA A 36 -43.10 -16.25 23.94
C ALA A 36 -43.11 -15.67 25.37
N ALA A 37 -41.91 -15.28 25.82
CA ALA A 37 -41.76 -14.57 27.07
C ALA A 37 -42.39 -13.17 26.93
N PRO A 38 -42.98 -12.62 28.00
CA PRO A 38 -43.53 -11.28 27.99
C PRO A 38 -42.46 -10.23 27.57
N PRO A 39 -42.85 -9.14 26.94
CA PRO A 39 -41.92 -8.15 26.37
C PRO A 39 -40.92 -7.59 27.39
N GLU A 40 -41.27 -7.53 28.66
CA GLU A 40 -40.39 -7.07 29.75
C GLU A 40 -39.20 -7.99 30.01
N LEU A 41 -39.40 -9.30 29.94
CA LEU A 41 -38.32 -10.30 30.07
C LEU A 41 -37.28 -10.21 28.90
N LYS A 42 -37.70 -9.73 27.74
CA LYS A 42 -36.78 -9.50 26.60
C LYS A 42 -35.89 -8.31 26.81
N LEU A 43 -36.38 -7.29 27.48
CA LEU A 43 -35.59 -6.07 27.75
C LEU A 43 -34.51 -6.35 28.79
N ASP A 44 -34.86 -7.02 29.88
CA ASP A 44 -33.91 -7.41 30.92
C ASP A 44 -32.82 -8.34 30.39
N TYR A 45 -33.16 -9.26 29.51
CA TYR A 45 -32.18 -10.12 28.82
C TYR A 45 -31.25 -9.32 27.90
N LEU A 46 -31.78 -8.33 27.19
CA LEU A 46 -30.96 -7.46 26.36
C LEU A 46 -30.02 -6.56 27.17
N ILE A 47 -30.47 -6.06 28.31
CA ILE A 47 -29.67 -5.31 29.26
C ILE A 47 -28.53 -6.18 29.80
N GLU A 48 -28.80 -7.39 30.25
CA GLU A 48 -27.79 -8.34 30.73
C GLU A 48 -26.75 -8.68 29.63
N LEU A 49 -27.19 -8.83 28.38
CA LEU A 49 -26.30 -9.07 27.24
C LEU A 49 -25.41 -7.87 26.95
N LEU A 50 -25.97 -6.65 27.02
CA LEU A 50 -25.20 -5.41 26.84
C LEU A 50 -24.18 -5.23 27.98
N GLU A 51 -24.53 -5.52 29.22
CA GLU A 51 -23.62 -5.48 30.35
C GLU A 51 -22.46 -6.46 30.16
N LYS A 52 -22.73 -7.69 29.73
CA LYS A 52 -21.70 -8.71 29.44
C LYS A 52 -20.80 -8.27 28.27
N LEU A 53 -21.38 -7.62 27.26
CA LEU A 53 -20.60 -7.07 26.13
C LEU A 53 -19.70 -5.94 26.57
N VAL A 54 -20.18 -5.03 27.41
CA VAL A 54 -19.39 -3.92 27.97
C VAL A 54 -18.24 -4.46 28.83
N VAL A 55 -18.51 -5.40 29.73
CA VAL A 55 -17.48 -6.04 30.56
C VAL A 55 -16.45 -6.77 29.69
N GLY A 56 -16.90 -7.49 28.65
CA GLY A 56 -16.00 -8.16 27.69
C GLY A 56 -15.08 -7.18 26.96
N ASN A 57 -15.60 -6.04 26.54
CA ASN A 57 -14.79 -5.01 25.89
C ASN A 57 -13.76 -4.38 26.85
N VAL A 58 -14.10 -4.16 28.11
CA VAL A 58 -13.15 -3.66 29.13
C VAL A 58 -11.98 -4.65 29.29
N VAL A 59 -12.26 -5.94 29.37
CA VAL A 59 -11.23 -6.98 29.47
C VAL A 59 -10.32 -6.99 28.23
N ILE A 60 -10.87 -6.86 27.03
CA ILE A 60 -10.10 -6.78 25.80
C ILE A 60 -9.20 -5.55 25.80
N ILE A 61 -9.70 -4.40 26.20
CA ILE A 61 -8.92 -3.16 26.29
C ILE A 61 -7.77 -3.30 27.28
N GLU A 62 -8.01 -3.88 28.46
CA GLU A 62 -6.95 -4.15 29.43
C GLU A 62 -5.87 -5.10 28.93
N TRP A 63 -6.27 -6.14 28.18
CA TRP A 63 -5.33 -7.06 27.54
C TRP A 63 -4.49 -6.38 26.46
N LEU A 64 -5.11 -5.56 25.63
CA LEU A 64 -4.40 -4.78 24.62
C LEU A 64 -3.43 -3.80 25.24
N ALA A 65 -3.80 -3.16 26.36
CA ALA A 65 -2.91 -2.28 27.10
C ALA A 65 -1.68 -3.04 27.65
N LYS A 66 -1.88 -4.25 28.19
CA LYS A 66 -0.78 -5.11 28.67
C LYS A 66 0.14 -5.55 27.53
N ILE A 67 -0.41 -5.92 26.38
CA ILE A 67 0.35 -6.29 25.18
C ILE A 67 1.17 -5.09 24.69
N ASN A 68 0.57 -3.90 24.61
CA ASN A 68 1.26 -2.68 24.21
C ASN A 68 2.41 -2.33 25.17
N ALA A 69 2.18 -2.46 26.48
CA ALA A 69 3.23 -2.25 27.48
C ALA A 69 4.37 -3.28 27.33
N ALA A 70 4.06 -4.55 27.09
CA ALA A 70 5.04 -5.62 26.90
C ALA A 70 5.86 -5.44 25.61
N LEU A 71 5.27 -4.85 24.56
CA LEU A 71 5.93 -4.54 23.30
C LEU A 71 6.69 -3.19 23.34
N GLY A 72 6.67 -2.47 24.46
CA GLY A 72 7.30 -1.15 24.57
C GLY A 72 6.64 -0.07 23.72
N ILE A 73 5.38 -0.28 23.31
CA ILE A 73 4.61 0.72 22.57
C ILE A 73 4.09 1.75 23.57
N PRO A 74 4.50 3.01 23.50
CA PRO A 74 4.08 4.01 24.48
C PRO A 74 2.61 4.35 24.31
N GLY A 75 1.86 4.18 25.41
CA GLY A 75 0.58 4.80 25.64
C GLY A 75 -0.67 4.02 25.21
N GLU A 76 -1.73 4.18 25.98
CA GLU A 76 -3.08 3.75 25.62
C GLU A 76 -3.69 4.71 24.57
N PRO A 77 -4.37 4.21 23.54
CA PRO A 77 -5.15 5.06 22.64
C PRO A 77 -6.24 5.80 23.44
N GLY A 78 -6.13 7.12 23.51
CA GLY A 78 -7.10 7.97 24.19
C GLY A 78 -6.77 8.38 25.62
N ALA A 79 -5.61 7.99 26.18
CA ALA A 79 -5.14 8.54 27.46
C ALA A 79 -4.78 10.03 27.32
N PRO A 80 -5.11 10.89 28.29
CA PRO A 80 -4.71 12.30 28.24
C PRO A 80 -3.17 12.40 28.21
N GLY A 81 -2.62 13.01 27.17
CA GLY A 81 -1.17 13.18 26.99
C GLY A 81 -0.49 12.14 26.09
N VAL A 82 -1.21 11.15 25.58
CA VAL A 82 -0.69 10.31 24.50
C VAL A 82 -0.81 11.11 23.21
N GLU A 83 0.33 11.56 22.68
CA GLU A 83 0.40 11.94 21.28
C GLU A 83 0.05 10.68 20.46
N VAL A 84 -1.20 10.60 20.03
CA VAL A 84 -1.51 9.73 18.91
C VAL A 84 -0.66 10.25 17.78
N THR A 85 0.44 9.57 17.46
CA THR A 85 1.14 9.80 16.22
C THR A 85 0.14 9.40 15.15
N VAL A 86 -0.70 10.34 14.77
CA VAL A 86 -1.49 10.23 13.56
C VAL A 86 -0.44 9.94 12.50
N LEU A 87 -0.46 8.71 11.98
CA LEU A 87 0.35 8.38 10.81
C LEU A 87 0.02 9.46 9.81
N THR A 88 0.91 10.44 9.70
CA THR A 88 0.72 11.57 8.81
C THR A 88 0.36 10.99 7.46
N PRO A 89 -0.78 11.38 6.89
CA PRO A 89 -1.19 10.86 5.59
C PRO A 89 -0.01 11.05 4.65
N TRP A 90 0.36 10.01 3.94
CA TRP A 90 1.52 9.99 3.06
C TRP A 90 1.53 11.25 2.21
N LYS A 91 2.56 12.04 2.38
CA LYS A 91 2.71 13.29 1.65
C LYS A 91 3.29 12.96 0.28
N ALA A 92 2.64 13.44 -0.78
CA ALA A 92 3.21 13.38 -2.11
C ALA A 92 3.97 14.69 -2.37
N ARG A 93 5.16 14.58 -2.97
CA ARG A 93 5.84 15.73 -3.55
C ARG A 93 5.04 16.27 -4.72
N GLU A 94 5.22 17.55 -5.03
CA GLU A 94 4.66 18.10 -6.26
C GLU A 94 5.16 17.34 -7.49
N PRO A 95 4.27 17.07 -8.48
CA PRO A 95 4.66 16.36 -9.68
C PRO A 95 5.75 17.13 -10.45
N GLU A 96 6.83 16.44 -10.76
CA GLU A 96 7.97 17.00 -11.47
C GLU A 96 8.03 16.46 -12.89
N THR A 97 8.16 17.36 -13.90
CA THR A 97 8.33 16.96 -15.28
C THR A 97 9.81 16.66 -15.56
N ILE A 98 10.08 15.45 -16.02
CA ILE A 98 11.43 14.95 -16.31
C ILE A 98 11.70 14.75 -17.81
N PHE A 99 10.65 14.76 -18.61
CA PHE A 99 10.73 14.71 -20.08
C PHE A 99 9.52 15.44 -20.67
N ASN A 100 9.77 16.34 -21.62
CA ASN A 100 8.70 17.02 -22.35
C ASN A 100 9.22 17.45 -23.72
N GLN A 101 9.21 16.53 -24.68
CA GLN A 101 9.80 16.77 -25.99
C GLN A 101 8.98 16.15 -27.12
N ALA A 102 9.14 16.74 -28.32
CA ALA A 102 8.71 16.13 -29.56
C ALA A 102 9.73 15.09 -30.01
N ILE A 103 9.29 13.85 -30.18
CA ILE A 103 10.11 12.77 -30.75
C ILE A 103 9.87 12.75 -32.27
N ARG A 104 10.92 12.90 -33.06
CA ARG A 104 10.85 13.00 -34.53
C ARG A 104 11.73 11.97 -35.26
N SER A 105 12.38 11.09 -34.53
CA SER A 105 13.23 10.03 -35.08
C SER A 105 12.99 8.73 -34.33
N ALA A 106 13.28 7.61 -34.95
CA ALA A 106 13.42 6.34 -34.24
C ALA A 106 14.70 6.37 -33.39
N GLY A 107 14.72 5.65 -32.28
CA GLY A 107 15.86 5.56 -31.39
C GLY A 107 15.50 5.65 -29.91
N ALA A 108 16.54 5.79 -29.09
CA ALA A 108 16.40 5.91 -27.64
C ALA A 108 16.57 7.38 -27.21
N PHE A 109 15.67 7.82 -26.35
CA PHE A 109 15.66 9.14 -25.71
C PHE A 109 15.67 8.94 -24.19
N PHE A 110 16.15 9.92 -23.47
CA PHE A 110 16.28 9.84 -22.03
C PHE A 110 15.69 11.08 -21.36
N SER A 111 15.26 10.92 -20.11
CA SER A 111 14.88 12.07 -19.29
C SER A 111 15.97 13.12 -19.24
N ASP A 112 15.58 14.40 -19.14
CA ASP A 112 16.50 15.52 -19.07
C ASP A 112 17.39 15.48 -17.83
N ARG A 113 16.86 14.86 -16.77
CA ARG A 113 17.53 14.68 -15.47
C ARG A 113 17.10 13.39 -14.79
N MET A 114 17.88 12.98 -13.81
CA MET A 114 17.49 11.95 -12.84
C MET A 114 16.79 12.61 -11.66
N VAL A 115 15.82 11.93 -11.08
CA VAL A 115 15.04 12.40 -9.93
C VAL A 115 15.57 11.76 -8.67
N ASN A 116 15.85 12.55 -7.64
CA ASN A 116 16.26 12.06 -6.34
C ASN A 116 15.05 11.43 -5.61
N TRP A 117 15.16 10.12 -5.34
CA TRP A 117 14.15 9.34 -4.65
C TRP A 117 14.61 8.80 -3.29
N THR A 118 15.68 9.35 -2.74
CA THR A 118 16.33 8.83 -1.53
C THR A 118 15.38 8.70 -0.33
N GLU A 119 14.45 9.64 -0.15
CA GLU A 119 13.50 9.69 0.97
C GLU A 119 12.10 9.16 0.61
N GLY A 120 11.88 8.81 -0.66
CA GLY A 120 10.57 8.37 -1.15
C GLY A 120 10.29 6.90 -0.82
N LYS A 121 9.02 6.59 -0.54
CA LYS A 121 8.53 5.22 -0.32
C LYS A 121 7.98 4.59 -1.59
N ARG A 122 7.36 5.40 -2.43
CA ARG A 122 6.85 5.00 -3.74
C ARG A 122 7.12 6.09 -4.75
N LEU A 123 7.35 5.69 -6.00
CA LEU A 123 7.50 6.60 -7.12
C LEU A 123 6.61 6.13 -8.26
N LEU A 124 5.91 7.08 -8.88
CA LEU A 124 5.11 6.88 -10.07
C LEU A 124 5.67 7.74 -11.20
N LEU A 125 6.03 7.11 -12.30
CA LEU A 125 6.29 7.77 -13.59
C LEU A 125 4.99 7.77 -14.38
N LYS A 126 4.38 8.92 -14.59
CA LYS A 126 3.18 9.09 -15.41
C LYS A 126 3.56 9.70 -16.74
N THR A 127 3.17 9.04 -17.82
CA THR A 127 3.44 9.46 -19.19
C THR A 127 2.15 9.79 -19.90
N GLU A 128 2.15 10.91 -20.59
CA GLU A 128 1.10 11.37 -21.51
C GLU A 128 1.71 11.56 -22.88
N SER A 129 1.10 10.96 -23.90
CA SER A 129 1.60 10.99 -25.28
C SER A 129 0.52 11.52 -26.23
N SER A 130 0.89 12.53 -27.00
CA SER A 130 0.16 12.93 -28.22
C SER A 130 0.89 12.51 -29.50
N LEU A 131 1.89 11.62 -29.37
CA LEU A 131 2.59 11.06 -30.52
C LEU A 131 1.64 10.17 -31.32
N ASP A 132 1.79 10.18 -32.64
CA ASP A 132 1.03 9.29 -33.57
C ASP A 132 1.58 7.87 -33.62
N GLN A 133 2.69 7.58 -32.95
CA GLN A 133 3.30 6.26 -32.82
C GLN A 133 3.43 5.86 -31.35
N ALA A 134 3.29 4.56 -31.08
CA ALA A 134 3.56 4.01 -29.76
C ALA A 134 5.06 4.04 -29.44
N VAL A 135 5.39 4.25 -28.17
CA VAL A 135 6.76 4.22 -27.67
C VAL A 135 6.89 3.27 -26.48
N GLN A 136 8.06 2.72 -26.29
CA GLN A 136 8.39 1.88 -25.16
C GLN A 136 9.07 2.72 -24.06
N LEU A 137 8.62 2.57 -22.84
CA LEU A 137 9.10 3.26 -21.65
C LEU A 137 9.85 2.28 -20.78
N GLN A 138 11.05 2.62 -20.33
CA GLN A 138 11.86 1.85 -19.43
C GLN A 138 12.32 2.73 -18.28
N ALA A 139 11.93 2.42 -17.05
CA ALA A 139 12.51 3.07 -15.89
C ALA A 139 13.98 2.68 -15.77
N ILE A 140 14.83 3.65 -15.46
CA ILE A 140 16.26 3.45 -15.22
C ILE A 140 16.65 4.04 -13.88
N GLY A 141 17.57 3.42 -13.18
CA GLY A 141 18.05 3.87 -11.88
C GLY A 141 19.56 3.91 -11.80
N ASN A 142 20.07 4.79 -10.94
CA ASN A 142 21.49 4.93 -10.68
C ASN A 142 21.74 5.28 -9.20
N VAL A 143 22.98 5.12 -8.77
CA VAL A 143 23.46 5.52 -7.44
C VAL A 143 23.76 7.01 -7.35
N ASP A 144 23.97 7.67 -8.47
CA ASP A 144 24.26 9.10 -8.59
C ASP A 144 23.35 9.80 -9.62
N ASP A 145 23.38 11.13 -9.67
CA ASP A 145 22.58 11.97 -10.56
C ASP A 145 23.09 11.96 -12.01
N THR A 146 23.51 10.81 -12.49
CA THR A 146 23.94 10.67 -13.89
C THR A 146 23.27 9.49 -14.57
N ARG A 147 23.13 9.57 -15.90
CA ARG A 147 22.64 8.45 -16.71
C ARG A 147 23.73 7.40 -17.01
N ASN A 148 24.97 7.77 -16.76
CA ASN A 148 26.09 6.87 -17.01
C ASN A 148 26.02 5.68 -16.05
N LEU A 149 26.06 4.48 -16.58
CA LEU A 149 25.92 3.22 -15.84
C LEU A 149 24.54 3.00 -15.20
N ALA A 150 23.50 3.78 -15.56
CA ALA A 150 22.14 3.52 -15.09
C ALA A 150 21.67 2.15 -15.54
N THR A 151 20.97 1.45 -14.64
CA THR A 151 20.43 0.11 -14.86
C THR A 151 18.92 0.13 -15.07
N ASN A 152 18.40 -0.81 -15.85
CA ASN A 152 16.95 -0.94 -16.04
C ASN A 152 16.27 -1.42 -14.75
N ILE A 153 15.13 -0.81 -14.43
CA ILE A 153 14.28 -1.19 -13.31
C ILE A 153 12.97 -1.76 -13.87
N GLY A 154 12.70 -3.02 -13.53
CA GLY A 154 11.49 -3.71 -13.98
C GLY A 154 11.38 -3.89 -15.51
N PRO A 155 10.27 -4.41 -16.00
CA PRO A 155 10.02 -4.59 -17.42
C PRO A 155 9.64 -3.27 -18.10
N PRO A 156 9.91 -3.14 -19.42
CA PRO A 156 9.46 -1.99 -20.18
C PRO A 156 7.94 -1.98 -20.34
N VAL A 157 7.36 -0.78 -20.41
CA VAL A 157 5.92 -0.54 -20.58
C VAL A 157 5.67 0.19 -21.90
N VAL A 158 4.66 -0.22 -22.63
CA VAL A 158 4.26 0.46 -23.89
C VAL A 158 3.32 1.62 -23.58
N CYS A 159 3.68 2.82 -24.05
CA CYS A 159 2.78 3.96 -24.12
C CYS A 159 2.16 3.97 -25.54
N PRO A 160 0.84 3.81 -25.66
CA PRO A 160 0.18 3.80 -26.97
C PRO A 160 0.22 5.18 -27.62
N ALA A 161 0.04 5.20 -28.93
CA ALA A 161 -0.15 6.44 -29.67
C ALA A 161 -1.36 7.23 -29.11
N ASN A 162 -1.23 8.54 -28.98
CA ASN A 162 -2.27 9.42 -28.43
C ASN A 162 -2.86 8.91 -27.10
N GLY A 163 -2.03 8.31 -26.24
CA GLY A 163 -2.46 7.66 -25.02
C GLY A 163 -1.60 8.00 -23.80
N ASN A 164 -1.76 7.20 -22.78
CA ASN A 164 -1.00 7.34 -21.54
C ASN A 164 -0.49 5.99 -21.03
N ALA A 165 0.53 6.06 -20.20
CA ALA A 165 1.08 4.91 -19.49
C ALA A 165 1.62 5.32 -18.14
N SER A 166 1.83 4.36 -17.25
CA SER A 166 2.46 4.62 -15.96
C SER A 166 3.35 3.46 -15.54
N ILE A 167 4.46 3.80 -14.88
CA ILE A 167 5.37 2.84 -14.26
C ILE A 167 5.39 3.15 -12.77
N GLY A 168 4.90 2.23 -11.95
CA GLY A 168 4.97 2.32 -10.50
C GLY A 168 6.20 1.58 -9.98
N MET A 169 6.95 2.21 -9.08
CA MET A 169 8.09 1.61 -8.40
C MET A 169 7.84 1.58 -6.90
N ALA A 170 8.19 0.47 -6.26
CA ALA A 170 8.10 0.24 -4.84
C ALA A 170 9.49 0.16 -4.21
N TRP A 171 9.54 0.07 -2.89
CA TRP A 171 10.79 0.02 -2.14
C TRP A 171 11.77 -1.08 -2.58
N GLY A 172 11.27 -2.20 -3.10
CA GLY A 172 12.14 -3.27 -3.62
C GLY A 172 12.93 -2.91 -4.88
N ASP A 173 12.48 -1.88 -5.61
CA ASP A 173 13.11 -1.39 -6.83
C ASP A 173 13.99 -0.16 -6.56
N TRP A 174 14.30 0.10 -5.28
CA TRP A 174 14.93 1.34 -4.85
C TRP A 174 16.31 1.56 -5.47
N GLN A 175 16.45 2.73 -6.07
CA GLN A 175 17.71 3.35 -6.50
C GLN A 175 17.65 4.81 -6.06
N PRO A 176 18.77 5.44 -5.62
CA PRO A 176 18.77 6.83 -5.18
C PRO A 176 18.24 7.81 -6.24
N TYR A 177 18.57 7.57 -7.50
CA TYR A 177 18.18 8.41 -8.61
C TYR A 177 17.45 7.61 -9.68
N ILE A 178 16.34 8.16 -10.16
CA ILE A 178 15.47 7.52 -11.14
C ILE A 178 15.32 8.42 -12.36
N GLY A 179 15.41 7.82 -13.53
CA GLY A 179 15.10 8.44 -14.81
C GLY A 179 14.23 7.53 -15.67
N ILE A 180 14.06 7.93 -16.92
CA ILE A 180 13.34 7.13 -17.91
C ILE A 180 14.11 7.10 -19.24
N GLN A 181 14.13 5.93 -19.84
CA GLN A 181 14.51 5.72 -21.23
C GLN A 181 13.24 5.51 -22.05
N ILE A 182 13.14 6.19 -23.16
CA ILE A 182 12.03 6.10 -24.11
C ILE A 182 12.59 5.56 -25.42
N THR A 183 12.00 4.50 -25.94
CA THR A 183 12.42 3.90 -27.22
C THR A 183 11.29 4.03 -28.23
N ALA A 184 11.54 4.77 -29.31
CA ALA A 184 10.67 4.86 -30.46
C ALA A 184 11.17 3.89 -31.54
N ALA A 185 10.42 2.84 -31.82
CA ALA A 185 10.73 1.87 -32.88
C ALA A 185 10.54 2.47 -34.28
N LEU A 186 9.54 3.36 -34.42
CA LEU A 186 9.25 4.14 -35.61
C LEU A 186 9.34 5.63 -35.26
N ALA A 187 9.74 6.45 -36.22
CA ALA A 187 9.78 7.89 -36.04
C ALA A 187 8.35 8.47 -36.00
N PRO A 188 7.90 9.08 -34.88
CA PRO A 188 6.64 9.79 -34.86
C PRO A 188 6.67 11.02 -35.78
N ALA A 189 5.59 11.25 -36.52
CA ALA A 189 5.48 12.41 -37.40
C ALA A 189 5.00 13.66 -36.65
N VAL A 190 4.14 13.48 -35.63
CA VAL A 190 3.52 14.56 -34.87
C VAL A 190 3.46 14.24 -33.36
N GLY A 191 3.19 15.28 -32.57
CA GLY A 191 2.93 15.15 -31.13
C GLY A 191 4.16 15.38 -30.25
N ILE A 192 3.91 15.29 -28.97
CA ILE A 192 4.91 15.40 -27.86
C ILE A 192 4.70 14.27 -26.88
N LEU A 193 5.73 13.91 -26.16
CA LEU A 193 5.67 13.01 -25.04
C LEU A 193 6.04 13.78 -23.76
N THR A 194 5.22 13.65 -22.73
CA THR A 194 5.46 14.25 -21.43
C THR A 194 5.54 13.17 -20.37
N VAL A 195 6.60 13.17 -19.57
CA VAL A 195 6.74 12.26 -18.43
C VAL A 195 6.90 13.09 -17.16
N ARG A 196 6.04 12.78 -16.17
CA ARG A 196 6.04 13.39 -14.84
C ARG A 196 6.30 12.33 -13.78
N THR A 197 7.01 12.73 -12.74
CA THR A 197 7.21 11.91 -11.54
C THR A 197 6.33 12.39 -10.40
N VAL A 198 5.80 11.45 -9.62
CA VAL A 198 5.16 11.71 -8.34
C VAL A 198 5.85 10.82 -7.31
N ILE A 199 6.42 11.43 -6.28
CA ILE A 199 7.08 10.73 -5.18
C ILE A 199 6.18 10.80 -3.95
N GLN A 200 5.96 9.67 -3.31
CA GLN A 200 5.24 9.55 -2.05
C GLN A 200 6.26 9.33 -0.92
N GLU A 201 6.22 10.19 0.10
CA GLU A 201 7.08 10.19 1.30
C GLU A 201 6.41 9.54 2.49
#